data_25059f61ddb2bc04efc864309e893176
#
_entry.id   25059f61ddb2bc04efc864309e893176
#
_cell.length_a   1.000
_cell.length_b   1.000
_cell.length_c   1.000
_cell.angle_alpha   90.00
_cell.angle_beta   90.00
_cell.angle_gamma   90.00
#
_symmetry.space_group_name_H-M   'P 1'
#
loop_
_entity.id
_entity.type
_entity.pdbx_description
1 polymer ?
#
loop_
_entity_poly.entity_id
_entity_poly.type
_entity_poly.pdbx_seq_one_letter_code
_entity_poly.pdbx_strand_id
1 'polypeptide(L)'
;SANAGELTVTGAASISVGGYSASAMDNKPKTFSMGNQFTVSGGGELDNGLTVAYSMQVDQGVPIDDHSVTVSSEDMGTLVFAGHGGSSATSSIDGSVAGDIWDGFDGAAAVAVGVTGAALKDSGPGDNSVFYTLPSLMDGLSVFASLNPQEGGVNETETGYGVTYTGIEGLTASYATTDIESGATA
;
A
#
# COMPACT_ATOMS: atom_id res chain seq x y z
N SER A 1 18.52 -24.34 3.31
CA SER A 1 18.67 -23.53 4.54
C SER A 1 18.76 -22.08 4.11
N ALA A 2 17.79 -21.25 4.52
CA ALA A 2 17.92 -19.82 4.34
C ALA A 2 19.09 -19.32 5.19
N ASN A 3 20.11 -18.75 4.60
CA ASN A 3 21.05 -17.94 5.34
C ASN A 3 20.29 -16.71 5.80
N ALA A 4 20.13 -16.55 7.11
CA ALA A 4 19.60 -15.32 7.66
C ALA A 4 20.53 -14.18 7.25
N GLY A 5 20.08 -13.36 6.34
CA GLY A 5 20.76 -12.14 5.94
C GLY A 5 20.84 -11.17 7.11
N GLU A 6 21.52 -10.07 6.88
CA GLU A 6 21.69 -9.03 7.88
C GLU A 6 20.33 -8.47 8.31
N LEU A 7 20.10 -8.43 9.63
CA LEU A 7 18.92 -7.79 10.20
C LEU A 7 19.17 -6.29 10.33
N THR A 8 18.33 -5.49 9.71
CA THR A 8 18.39 -4.03 9.73
C THR A 8 17.24 -3.48 10.57
N VAL A 9 17.52 -2.52 11.41
CA VAL A 9 16.50 -1.76 12.15
C VAL A 9 16.61 -0.30 11.75
N THR A 10 15.52 0.26 11.23
CA THR A 10 15.42 1.68 10.90
C THR A 10 14.27 2.30 11.68
N GLY A 11 14.37 3.59 11.96
CA GLY A 11 13.33 4.29 12.72
C GLY A 11 13.14 5.71 12.22
N ALA A 12 11.93 6.23 12.43
CA ALA A 12 11.58 7.61 12.17
C ALA A 12 10.78 8.18 13.34
N ALA A 13 10.96 9.46 13.58
CA ALA A 13 10.15 10.22 14.54
C ALA A 13 9.77 11.57 13.91
N SER A 14 8.55 11.99 14.15
CA SER A 14 8.05 13.28 13.69
C SER A 14 7.45 14.09 14.83
N ILE A 15 7.52 15.41 14.74
CA ILE A 15 6.83 16.33 15.65
C ILE A 15 6.00 17.28 14.79
N SER A 16 4.72 17.32 15.06
CA SER A 16 3.78 18.25 14.44
C SER A 16 3.26 19.22 15.48
N VAL A 17 3.31 20.51 15.18
CA VAL A 17 2.77 21.58 16.03
C VAL A 17 1.61 22.24 15.30
N GLY A 18 0.41 22.09 15.85
CA GLY A 18 -0.82 22.66 15.28
C GLY A 18 -1.34 23.84 16.11
N GLY A 19 -1.80 24.88 15.41
CA GLY A 19 -2.52 25.99 16.00
C GLY A 19 -3.70 26.38 15.10
N TYR A 20 -4.91 26.43 15.66
CA TYR A 20 -6.09 26.86 14.92
C TYR A 20 -6.45 28.30 15.32
N SER A 21 -6.64 29.15 14.32
CA SER A 21 -7.25 30.48 14.50
C SER A 21 -8.63 30.49 13.81
N ALA A 22 -9.59 29.75 14.35
CA ALA A 22 -10.96 29.84 13.86
C ALA A 22 -11.83 30.45 14.95
N SER A 23 -12.57 31.48 14.59
CA SER A 23 -13.44 32.28 15.46
C SER A 23 -14.61 31.50 16.09
N ALA A 24 -14.79 30.24 15.79
CA ALA A 24 -15.83 29.39 16.33
C ALA A 24 -15.35 28.37 17.38
N MET A 25 -14.07 28.34 17.70
CA MET A 25 -13.48 27.46 18.71
C MET A 25 -12.54 28.24 19.62
N ASP A 26 -13.10 29.10 20.43
CA ASP A 26 -12.39 29.75 21.52
C ASP A 26 -11.73 28.73 22.42
N ASN A 27 -10.44 28.89 22.64
CA ASN A 27 -9.61 28.14 23.59
C ASN A 27 -9.15 26.73 23.21
N LYS A 28 -8.89 26.39 21.96
CA LYS A 28 -8.06 25.23 21.73
C LYS A 28 -6.57 25.60 21.88
N PRO A 29 -5.90 25.01 22.87
CA PRO A 29 -4.49 25.28 23.09
C PRO A 29 -3.68 24.84 21.85
N LYS A 30 -2.62 25.54 21.58
CA LYS A 30 -1.57 25.05 20.66
C LYS A 30 -1.11 23.71 21.21
N THR A 31 -1.22 22.67 20.41
CA THR A 31 -0.79 21.33 20.80
C THR A 31 0.33 20.87 19.90
N PHE A 32 1.12 19.98 20.39
CA PHE A 32 2.05 19.21 19.56
C PHE A 32 1.66 17.73 19.63
N SER A 33 1.91 17.02 18.55
CA SER A 33 1.84 15.58 18.47
C SER A 33 3.17 15.03 18.00
N MET A 34 3.51 13.85 18.46
CA MET A 34 4.70 13.13 18.03
C MET A 34 4.26 11.82 17.39
N GLY A 35 4.81 11.51 16.23
CA GLY A 35 4.76 10.19 15.64
C GLY A 35 6.13 9.53 15.77
N ASN A 36 6.14 8.23 15.98
CA ASN A 36 7.35 7.42 15.97
C ASN A 36 7.04 6.05 15.38
N GLN A 37 7.99 5.53 14.64
CA GLN A 37 7.91 4.19 14.09
C GLN A 37 9.31 3.60 13.98
N PHE A 38 9.39 2.28 14.00
CA PHE A 38 10.59 1.57 13.61
C PHE A 38 10.24 0.35 12.76
N THR A 39 11.12 0.04 11.83
CA THR A 39 10.97 -1.10 10.92
C THR A 39 12.14 -2.05 11.13
N VAL A 40 11.82 -3.31 11.29
CA VAL A 40 12.78 -4.42 11.30
C VAL A 40 12.68 -5.12 9.97
N SER A 41 13.78 -5.23 9.26
CA SER A 41 13.82 -5.92 7.97
C SER A 41 15.04 -6.83 7.89
N GLY A 42 14.91 -7.87 7.10
CA GLY A 42 15.99 -8.79 6.84
C GLY A 42 15.68 -9.63 5.60
N GLY A 43 16.68 -10.24 5.03
CA GLY A 43 16.48 -11.07 3.86
C GLY A 43 17.73 -11.85 3.50
N GLY A 44 17.63 -12.71 2.50
CA GLY A 44 18.73 -13.49 2.00
C GLY A 44 18.35 -14.24 0.75
N GLU A 45 19.36 -14.74 0.07
CA GLU A 45 19.20 -15.60 -1.08
C GLU A 45 19.15 -17.08 -0.65
N LEU A 46 18.24 -17.81 -1.24
CA LEU A 46 18.10 -19.25 -1.06
C LEU A 46 19.03 -20.00 -2.04
N ASP A 47 19.36 -21.26 -1.72
CA ASP A 47 20.21 -22.12 -2.56
C ASP A 47 19.68 -22.31 -4.00
N ASN A 48 18.42 -22.04 -4.24
CA ASN A 48 17.78 -22.12 -5.56
C ASN A 48 17.72 -20.78 -6.31
N GLY A 49 18.41 -19.75 -5.83
CA GLY A 49 18.47 -18.43 -6.46
C GLY A 49 17.28 -17.51 -6.19
N LEU A 50 16.33 -17.93 -5.33
CA LEU A 50 15.27 -17.04 -4.89
C LEU A 50 15.78 -16.13 -3.77
N THR A 51 15.42 -14.86 -3.83
CA THR A 51 15.62 -13.91 -2.74
C THR A 51 14.35 -13.86 -1.89
N VAL A 52 14.52 -13.98 -0.58
CA VAL A 52 13.46 -13.81 0.40
C VAL A 52 13.78 -12.61 1.28
N ALA A 53 12.83 -11.72 1.46
CA ALA A 53 12.92 -10.59 2.36
C ALA A 53 11.72 -10.56 3.31
N TYR A 54 11.96 -10.12 4.52
CA TYR A 54 10.94 -9.90 5.55
C TYR A 54 11.00 -8.45 6.01
N SER A 55 9.84 -7.85 6.23
CA SER A 55 9.70 -6.53 6.82
C SER A 55 8.58 -6.53 7.85
N MET A 56 8.82 -5.84 8.97
CA MET A 56 7.83 -5.61 10.01
C MET A 56 7.98 -4.20 10.54
N GLN A 57 6.90 -3.44 10.53
CA GLN A 57 6.83 -2.08 11.08
C GLN A 57 6.04 -2.08 12.38
N VAL A 58 6.56 -1.36 13.36
CA VAL A 58 5.88 -1.04 14.61
C VAL A 58 5.67 0.46 14.65
N ASP A 59 4.43 0.88 14.83
CA ASP A 59 4.05 2.28 14.89
C ASP A 59 3.40 2.62 16.23
N GLN A 60 3.30 3.92 16.51
CA GLN A 60 2.71 4.43 17.74
C GLN A 60 1.21 4.08 17.83
N GLY A 61 0.86 3.25 18.81
CA GLY A 61 -0.52 2.85 19.07
C GLY A 61 -0.97 1.55 18.40
N VAL A 62 -0.18 1.03 17.47
CA VAL A 62 -0.40 -0.28 16.83
C VAL A 62 0.85 -1.13 17.03
N PRO A 63 0.79 -2.23 17.78
CA PRO A 63 1.97 -3.04 18.10
C PRO A 63 2.70 -3.60 16.88
N ILE A 64 1.95 -3.95 15.82
CA ILE A 64 2.48 -4.34 14.51
C ILE A 64 1.57 -3.65 13.50
N ASP A 65 2.11 -2.67 12.79
CA ASP A 65 1.37 -1.92 11.77
C ASP A 65 1.44 -2.66 10.45
N ASP A 66 2.63 -2.79 9.87
CA ASP A 66 2.82 -3.49 8.62
C ASP A 66 3.76 -4.69 8.78
N HIS A 67 3.45 -5.79 8.11
CA HIS A 67 4.37 -6.90 8.01
C HIS A 67 4.19 -7.68 6.70
N SER A 68 5.30 -8.06 6.09
CA SER A 68 5.30 -8.75 4.82
C SER A 68 6.48 -9.69 4.63
N VAL A 69 6.28 -10.68 3.77
CA VAL A 69 7.32 -11.53 3.21
C VAL A 69 7.33 -11.36 1.71
N THR A 70 8.48 -11.04 1.16
CA THR A 70 8.70 -10.91 -0.28
C THR A 70 9.56 -12.06 -0.77
N VAL A 71 9.15 -12.70 -1.86
CA VAL A 71 9.92 -13.71 -2.59
C VAL A 71 10.11 -13.20 -4.01
N SER A 72 11.35 -13.16 -4.48
CA SER A 72 11.65 -12.62 -5.80
C SER A 72 12.77 -13.36 -6.52
N SER A 73 12.75 -13.32 -7.84
CA SER A 73 13.86 -13.65 -8.71
C SER A 73 13.74 -12.90 -10.05
N GLU A 74 14.81 -12.81 -10.80
CA GLU A 74 14.81 -12.18 -12.12
C GLU A 74 13.83 -12.86 -13.09
N ASP A 75 13.76 -14.19 -13.05
CA ASP A 75 12.95 -14.99 -13.98
C ASP A 75 11.48 -15.10 -13.56
N MET A 76 11.18 -15.01 -12.27
CA MET A 76 9.84 -15.26 -11.75
C MET A 76 9.14 -13.99 -11.26
N GLY A 77 9.83 -12.85 -11.24
CA GLY A 77 9.29 -11.60 -10.73
C GLY A 77 9.26 -11.54 -9.20
N THR A 78 8.30 -10.80 -8.65
CA THR A 78 8.22 -10.52 -7.22
C THR A 78 6.84 -10.88 -6.67
N LEU A 79 6.81 -11.69 -5.63
CA LEU A 79 5.61 -12.08 -4.89
C LEU A 79 5.71 -11.54 -3.46
N VAL A 80 4.72 -10.75 -3.06
CA VAL A 80 4.62 -10.18 -1.72
C VAL A 80 3.43 -10.80 -1.00
N PHE A 81 3.66 -11.35 0.17
CA PHE A 81 2.63 -11.76 1.12
C PHE A 81 2.59 -10.71 2.22
N ALA A 82 1.51 -9.98 2.33
CA ALA A 82 1.30 -8.98 3.38
C ALA A 82 0.27 -9.50 4.39
N GLY A 83 0.67 -9.58 5.65
CA GLY A 83 -0.26 -9.90 6.73
C GLY A 83 -1.05 -8.66 7.19
N HIS A 84 -0.45 -7.47 7.01
CA HIS A 84 -1.05 -6.16 7.22
C HIS A 84 -0.36 -5.16 6.30
N GLY A 85 -1.05 -4.09 5.89
CA GLY A 85 -0.48 -3.05 5.02
C GLY A 85 -0.22 -3.51 3.58
N GLY A 86 -0.98 -4.49 3.09
CA GLY A 86 -0.88 -4.95 1.70
C GLY A 86 -1.47 -3.95 0.71
N SER A 87 -1.19 -4.16 -0.57
CA SER A 87 -1.72 -3.34 -1.66
C SER A 87 -2.62 -4.16 -2.57
N SER A 88 -3.72 -3.55 -3.00
CA SER A 88 -4.48 -4.03 -4.15
C SER A 88 -3.89 -3.51 -5.46
N ALA A 89 -4.34 -4.05 -6.59
CA ALA A 89 -3.90 -3.56 -7.89
C ALA A 89 -4.28 -2.09 -8.10
N THR A 90 -5.47 -1.69 -7.68
CA THR A 90 -5.93 -0.29 -7.78
C THR A 90 -5.20 0.62 -6.81
N SER A 91 -5.02 0.21 -5.54
CA SER A 91 -4.28 1.01 -4.55
C SER A 91 -2.81 1.20 -4.91
N SER A 92 -2.21 0.26 -5.65
CA SER A 92 -0.81 0.36 -6.06
C SER A 92 -0.54 1.47 -7.09
N ILE A 93 -1.55 1.93 -7.81
CA ILE A 93 -1.46 3.03 -8.77
C ILE A 93 -2.12 4.32 -8.29
N ASP A 94 -2.89 4.25 -7.21
CA ASP A 94 -3.50 5.40 -6.56
C ASP A 94 -2.44 6.23 -5.84
N GLY A 95 -2.60 7.55 -5.81
CA GLY A 95 -1.67 8.47 -5.17
C GLY A 95 -0.25 8.48 -5.75
N SER A 96 0.03 7.73 -6.82
CA SER A 96 1.36 7.70 -7.46
C SER A 96 1.68 8.98 -8.22
N VAL A 97 0.70 9.83 -8.46
CA VAL A 97 0.88 11.14 -9.08
C VAL A 97 0.72 12.21 -8.00
N ALA A 98 1.84 12.72 -7.49
CA ALA A 98 1.83 13.83 -6.56
C ALA A 98 1.11 15.03 -7.20
N GLY A 99 -0.06 15.39 -6.66
CA GLY A 99 -0.93 16.42 -7.20
C GLY A 99 -1.99 15.89 -8.15
N ASP A 100 -2.40 14.64 -8.00
CA ASP A 100 -3.66 14.19 -8.57
C ASP A 100 -4.75 15.19 -8.19
N ILE A 101 -5.41 15.71 -9.19
CA ILE A 101 -6.53 16.66 -9.01
C ILE A 101 -7.60 16.07 -8.08
N TRP A 102 -7.71 14.76 -8.03
CA TRP A 102 -8.70 14.04 -7.25
C TRP A 102 -8.28 13.87 -5.78
N ASP A 103 -7.00 13.69 -5.49
CA ASP A 103 -6.47 13.62 -4.12
C ASP A 103 -6.68 14.92 -3.33
N GLY A 104 -6.74 16.04 -4.02
CA GLY A 104 -7.11 17.32 -3.42
C GLY A 104 -8.59 17.42 -3.03
N PHE A 105 -9.43 16.51 -3.52
CA PHE A 105 -10.88 16.55 -3.37
C PHE A 105 -11.46 15.36 -2.59
N ASP A 106 -10.72 14.29 -2.37
CA ASP A 106 -11.19 13.12 -1.61
C ASP A 106 -11.11 13.29 -0.08
N GLY A 107 -10.49 14.36 0.41
CA GLY A 107 -10.61 14.80 1.78
C GLY A 107 -12.04 15.25 2.12
N ALA A 108 -12.23 15.88 3.25
CA ALA A 108 -13.53 16.37 3.74
C ALA A 108 -14.35 17.22 2.74
N ALA A 109 -13.74 17.65 1.65
CA ALA A 109 -14.38 18.41 0.59
C ALA A 109 -15.15 17.53 -0.42
N ALA A 110 -14.80 16.28 -0.60
CA ALA A 110 -15.54 15.35 -1.49
C ALA A 110 -16.99 15.16 -1.02
N VAL A 111 -17.21 15.23 0.28
CA VAL A 111 -18.56 15.19 0.89
C VAL A 111 -19.36 16.46 0.60
N ALA A 112 -18.70 17.60 0.40
CA ALA A 112 -19.36 18.89 0.22
C ALA A 112 -19.85 19.14 -1.22
N VAL A 113 -19.29 18.46 -2.20
CA VAL A 113 -19.61 18.70 -3.63
C VAL A 113 -20.62 17.70 -4.20
N GLY A 114 -21.05 16.74 -3.40
CA GLY A 114 -22.09 15.79 -3.84
C GLY A 114 -21.67 14.89 -4.99
N VAL A 115 -20.40 14.73 -5.25
CA VAL A 115 -19.84 13.74 -6.18
C VAL A 115 -19.86 12.38 -5.49
N THR A 116 -21.03 11.86 -5.26
CA THR A 116 -21.20 10.47 -4.91
C THR A 116 -20.90 9.63 -6.14
N GLY A 117 -19.75 8.98 -6.14
CA GLY A 117 -19.57 7.82 -7.01
C GLY A 117 -18.43 7.83 -7.99
N ALA A 118 -17.44 8.67 -7.85
CA ALA A 118 -16.24 8.59 -8.69
C ALA A 118 -14.93 8.65 -7.86
N ALA A 119 -14.96 8.37 -6.59
CA ALA A 119 -13.77 7.86 -5.97
C ALA A 119 -13.46 6.57 -6.73
N LEU A 120 -12.29 6.50 -7.35
CA LEU A 120 -11.68 5.21 -7.62
C LEU A 120 -11.87 4.46 -6.31
N LYS A 121 -12.73 3.44 -6.30
CA LYS A 121 -12.97 2.72 -5.07
C LYS A 121 -11.67 2.00 -4.78
N ASP A 122 -10.83 2.68 -4.04
CA ASP A 122 -9.67 2.07 -3.45
C ASP A 122 -10.23 0.96 -2.56
N SER A 123 -10.02 -0.26 -3.00
CA SER A 123 -10.07 -1.37 -2.12
C SER A 123 -8.85 -1.19 -1.25
N GLY A 124 -9.04 -0.69 -0.05
CA GLY A 124 -7.96 -0.34 0.85
C GLY A 124 -6.93 -1.47 0.99
N PRO A 125 -5.73 -1.18 1.49
CA PRO A 125 -4.72 -2.19 1.69
C PRO A 125 -5.29 -3.31 2.56
N GLY A 126 -5.50 -4.47 1.95
CA GLY A 126 -6.09 -5.61 2.63
C GLY A 126 -5.10 -6.28 3.58
N ASP A 127 -5.62 -6.74 4.70
CA ASP A 127 -4.91 -7.69 5.55
C ASP A 127 -4.88 -9.06 4.87
N ASN A 128 -3.78 -9.79 5.02
CA ASN A 128 -3.59 -11.12 4.42
C ASN A 128 -3.71 -11.13 2.88
N SER A 129 -3.12 -10.15 2.25
CA SER A 129 -3.12 -10.00 0.81
C SER A 129 -1.87 -10.56 0.14
N VAL A 130 -2.00 -10.84 -1.13
CA VAL A 130 -0.91 -11.28 -2.01
C VAL A 130 -0.81 -10.32 -3.18
N PHE A 131 0.38 -9.82 -3.45
CA PHE A 131 0.66 -8.98 -4.60
C PHE A 131 1.78 -9.59 -5.44
N TYR A 132 1.53 -9.75 -6.72
CA TYR A 132 2.49 -10.33 -7.64
C TYR A 132 2.82 -9.36 -8.76
N THR A 133 4.10 -9.10 -8.95
CA THR A 133 4.62 -8.34 -10.09
C THR A 133 5.40 -9.29 -11.00
N LEU A 134 5.01 -9.35 -12.26
CA LEU A 134 5.69 -10.18 -13.27
C LEU A 134 7.13 -9.72 -13.46
N PRO A 135 8.02 -10.61 -13.90
CA PRO A 135 9.34 -10.20 -14.34
C PRO A 135 9.23 -9.18 -15.49
N SER A 136 10.23 -8.33 -15.63
CA SER A 136 10.23 -7.31 -16.67
C SER A 136 10.13 -7.94 -18.07
N LEU A 137 9.03 -7.67 -18.75
CA LEU A 137 8.78 -8.14 -20.11
C LEU A 137 9.43 -7.22 -21.15
N MET A 138 9.55 -5.94 -20.85
CA MET A 138 10.20 -4.90 -21.63
C MET A 138 10.50 -3.69 -20.76
N ASP A 139 11.43 -2.86 -21.19
CA ASP A 139 11.80 -1.66 -20.45
C ASP A 139 10.61 -0.73 -20.19
N GLY A 140 10.44 -0.35 -18.95
CA GLY A 140 9.39 0.54 -18.50
C GLY A 140 8.00 -0.09 -18.37
N LEU A 141 7.81 -1.38 -18.67
CA LEU A 141 6.53 -2.06 -18.49
C LEU A 141 6.53 -2.90 -17.21
N SER A 142 5.59 -2.61 -16.32
CA SER A 142 5.28 -3.41 -15.12
C SER A 142 3.86 -3.96 -15.23
N VAL A 143 3.71 -5.25 -15.04
CA VAL A 143 2.41 -5.93 -15.00
C VAL A 143 2.27 -6.59 -13.63
N PHE A 144 1.12 -6.43 -12.99
CA PHE A 144 0.92 -6.91 -11.63
C PHE A 144 -0.50 -7.42 -11.41
N ALA A 145 -0.64 -8.24 -10.39
CA ALA A 145 -1.91 -8.78 -9.92
C ALA A 145 -1.96 -8.78 -8.39
N SER A 146 -3.15 -8.68 -7.84
CA SER A 146 -3.39 -8.75 -6.40
C SER A 146 -4.50 -9.73 -6.08
N LEU A 147 -4.41 -10.33 -4.89
CA LEU A 147 -5.43 -11.20 -4.33
C LEU A 147 -5.56 -10.91 -2.84
N ASN A 148 -6.77 -10.62 -2.40
CA ASN A 148 -7.15 -10.59 -1.00
C ASN A 148 -8.27 -11.61 -0.78
N PRO A 149 -8.00 -12.76 -0.11
CA PRO A 149 -8.98 -13.83 0.00
C PRO A 149 -10.13 -13.54 0.97
N GLN A 150 -10.05 -12.49 1.78
CA GLN A 150 -11.08 -12.15 2.76
C GLN A 150 -11.09 -10.66 3.06
N GLU A 151 -11.54 -9.87 2.12
CA GLU A 151 -11.71 -8.46 2.42
C GLU A 151 -13.03 -8.20 3.16
N GLY A 152 -12.99 -7.24 4.09
CA GLY A 152 -14.18 -6.70 4.75
C GLY A 152 -14.90 -7.59 5.74
N GLY A 153 -14.44 -8.79 6.02
CA GLY A 153 -15.02 -9.67 7.05
C GLY A 153 -16.35 -10.31 6.68
N VAL A 154 -16.73 -10.31 5.42
CA VAL A 154 -17.99 -10.87 4.91
C VAL A 154 -17.76 -11.94 3.82
N ASN A 155 -16.65 -12.65 3.87
CA ASN A 155 -16.27 -13.69 2.90
C ASN A 155 -16.18 -13.21 1.43
N GLU A 156 -15.82 -11.98 1.22
CA GLU A 156 -15.60 -11.42 -0.10
C GLU A 156 -14.13 -11.59 -0.48
N THR A 157 -13.88 -12.18 -1.64
CA THR A 157 -12.54 -12.28 -2.22
C THR A 157 -12.36 -11.14 -3.19
N GLU A 158 -11.24 -10.45 -3.07
CA GLU A 158 -10.87 -9.40 -4.01
C GLU A 158 -9.75 -9.89 -4.92
N THR A 159 -9.91 -9.71 -6.21
CA THR A 159 -8.88 -9.96 -7.21
C THR A 159 -8.65 -8.73 -8.05
N GLY A 160 -7.39 -8.39 -8.30
CA GLY A 160 -7.05 -7.24 -9.10
C GLY A 160 -5.89 -7.51 -10.06
N TYR A 161 -5.81 -6.72 -11.10
CA TYR A 161 -4.67 -6.71 -12.00
C TYR A 161 -4.46 -5.32 -12.59
N GLY A 162 -3.23 -5.04 -12.96
CA GLY A 162 -2.89 -3.75 -13.53
C GLY A 162 -1.60 -3.75 -14.32
N VAL A 163 -1.36 -2.62 -14.95
CA VAL A 163 -0.19 -2.35 -15.76
C VAL A 163 0.24 -0.91 -15.57
N THR A 164 1.55 -0.70 -15.50
CA THR A 164 2.16 0.63 -15.51
C THR A 164 3.24 0.68 -16.59
N TYR A 165 3.25 1.75 -17.36
CA TYR A 165 4.25 2.00 -18.38
C TYR A 165 4.97 3.32 -18.14
N THR A 166 6.29 3.26 -18.06
CA THR A 166 7.19 4.41 -17.84
C THR A 166 8.28 4.52 -18.92
N GLY A 167 8.13 3.81 -20.03
CA GLY A 167 9.15 3.74 -21.09
C GLY A 167 9.30 5.03 -21.92
N ILE A 168 8.51 6.07 -21.65
CA ILE A 168 8.62 7.39 -22.27
C ILE A 168 9.03 8.38 -21.18
N GLU A 169 10.15 9.10 -21.42
CA GLU A 169 10.65 10.10 -20.46
C GLU A 169 9.57 11.16 -20.13
N GLY A 170 9.33 11.36 -18.85
CA GLY A 170 8.32 12.31 -18.35
C GLY A 170 6.87 11.85 -18.45
N LEU A 171 6.62 10.60 -18.87
CA LEU A 171 5.28 10.02 -18.93
C LEU A 171 5.19 8.73 -18.10
N THR A 172 4.24 8.71 -17.19
CA THR A 172 3.78 7.47 -16.53
C THR A 172 2.32 7.24 -16.90
N ALA A 173 2.02 6.06 -17.42
CA ALA A 173 0.64 5.65 -17.72
C ALA A 173 0.33 4.36 -16.97
N SER A 174 -0.73 4.37 -16.17
CA SER A 174 -1.16 3.23 -15.37
C SER A 174 -2.62 2.91 -15.60
N TYR A 175 -2.94 1.63 -15.56
CA TYR A 175 -4.29 1.12 -15.55
C TYR A 175 -4.39 -0.05 -14.59
N ALA A 176 -5.38 -0.05 -13.73
CA ALA A 176 -5.69 -1.19 -12.87
C ALA A 176 -7.19 -1.37 -12.73
N THR A 177 -7.58 -2.58 -12.41
CA THR A 177 -8.96 -2.93 -12.07
C THR A 177 -8.95 -3.93 -10.93
N THR A 178 -9.98 -3.86 -10.12
CA THR A 178 -10.23 -4.75 -9.00
C THR A 178 -11.66 -5.26 -9.08
N ASP A 179 -11.85 -6.54 -8.86
CA ASP A 179 -13.15 -7.20 -8.78
C ASP A 179 -13.33 -7.76 -7.37
N ILE A 180 -14.45 -7.44 -6.75
CA ILE A 180 -14.82 -7.90 -5.41
C ILE A 180 -16.00 -8.85 -5.59
N GLU A 181 -15.80 -10.14 -5.25
CA GLU A 181 -16.89 -11.11 -5.23
C GLU A 181 -17.86 -10.71 -4.12
N SER A 182 -19.02 -10.23 -4.50
CA SER A 182 -20.09 -9.99 -3.52
C SER A 182 -20.53 -11.32 -2.93
N GLY A 183 -20.31 -11.51 -1.64
CA GLY A 183 -20.77 -12.70 -0.94
C GLY A 183 -22.26 -12.88 -1.15
N ALA A 184 -22.66 -13.99 -1.74
CA ALA A 184 -24.06 -14.36 -1.83
C ALA A 184 -24.59 -14.51 -0.40
N THR A 185 -25.49 -13.64 0.00
CA THR A 185 -26.29 -13.83 1.21
C THR A 185 -27.12 -15.08 1.00
N ALA A 186 -26.72 -16.19 1.65
CA ALA A 186 -27.52 -17.40 1.73
C ALA A 186 -28.71 -17.21 2.68
#